data_70451090d85cf8cea50e5b9f995a9d30
#
_entry.id   70451090d85cf8cea50e5b9f995a9d30
#
_cell.length_a   1.000
_cell.length_b   1.000
_cell.length_c   1.000
_cell.angle_alpha   90.00
_cell.angle_beta   90.00
_cell.angle_gamma   90.00
#
_symmetry.space_group_name_H-M   'P 1'
#
loop_
_entity.id
_entity.type
_entity.pdbx_description
1 polymer ?
#
loop_
_entity_poly.entity_id
_entity_poly.type
_entity_poly.pdbx_seq_one_letter_code
_entity_poly.pdbx_strand_id
1 'polypeptide(L)'
;MEKLVVLVVDDEEGIRSGISRILNNFRVGFPFLEDDFEYDIHEVGTGEDALDFIKNNKTDIMLLDNKLPGIYGIDVLEYLNKNKFDIQVMMITSYSSLELAVKATQNGAFNFVPKPFTPQELKSAMESITKHLFLKRMTNKMTQDDKELRHQFL
;
A
#
# COMPACT_ATOMS: atom_id res chain seq x y z
N MET A 1 -3.87 19.44 -3.44
CA MET A 1 -4.28 18.05 -3.48
C MET A 1 -3.09 17.15 -3.18
N GLU A 2 -3.23 16.26 -2.23
CA GLU A 2 -2.12 15.38 -1.85
C GLU A 2 -2.04 14.19 -2.79
N LYS A 3 -0.82 13.89 -3.27
CA LYS A 3 -0.56 12.69 -4.08
C LYS A 3 0.12 11.64 -3.23
N LEU A 4 -0.46 10.46 -3.19
CA LEU A 4 0.12 9.30 -2.54
C LEU A 4 0.88 8.48 -3.58
N VAL A 5 2.11 8.10 -3.25
CA VAL A 5 2.93 7.27 -4.12
C VAL A 5 2.52 5.82 -3.97
N VAL A 6 2.08 5.21 -5.06
CA VAL A 6 1.62 3.82 -5.10
C VAL A 6 2.57 3.04 -6.00
N LEU A 7 3.13 1.96 -5.47
CA LEU A 7 3.95 1.03 -6.24
C LEU A 7 3.15 -0.23 -6.53
N VAL A 8 2.97 -0.55 -7.81
CA VAL A 8 2.30 -1.77 -8.25
C VAL A 8 3.36 -2.79 -8.62
N VAL A 9 3.33 -3.93 -7.95
CA VAL A 9 4.32 -5.01 -8.12
C VAL A 9 3.62 -6.25 -8.65
N ASP A 10 3.80 -6.52 -9.93
CA ASP A 10 3.19 -7.67 -10.61
C ASP A 10 4.01 -7.96 -11.87
N ASP A 11 4.26 -9.23 -12.15
CA ASP A 11 5.06 -9.62 -13.31
C ASP A 11 4.29 -9.53 -14.63
N GLU A 12 2.97 -9.42 -14.57
CA GLU A 12 2.13 -9.29 -15.77
C GLU A 12 1.89 -7.81 -16.11
N GLU A 13 2.48 -7.37 -17.22
CA GLU A 13 2.34 -5.97 -17.67
C GLU A 13 0.88 -5.55 -17.84
N GLY A 14 0.03 -6.45 -18.37
CA GLY A 14 -1.39 -6.15 -18.55
C GLY A 14 -2.12 -5.86 -17.25
N ILE A 15 -1.77 -6.56 -16.18
CA ILE A 15 -2.34 -6.33 -14.86
C ILE A 15 -1.88 -4.97 -14.32
N ARG A 16 -0.57 -4.69 -14.39
CA ARG A 16 -0.03 -3.40 -13.96
C ARG A 16 -0.69 -2.23 -14.69
N SER A 17 -0.77 -2.32 -16.01
CA SER A 17 -1.39 -1.27 -16.84
C SER A 17 -2.86 -1.09 -16.51
N GLY A 18 -3.57 -2.20 -16.28
CA GLY A 18 -4.99 -2.16 -15.91
C GLY A 18 -5.20 -1.45 -14.58
N ILE A 19 -4.40 -1.77 -13.58
CA ILE A 19 -4.45 -1.12 -12.28
C ILE A 19 -4.15 0.38 -12.41
N SER A 20 -3.08 0.72 -13.12
CA SER A 20 -2.70 2.12 -13.34
C SER A 20 -3.81 2.91 -14.01
N ARG A 21 -4.47 2.32 -15.01
CA ARG A 21 -5.57 2.96 -15.74
C ARG A 21 -6.76 3.23 -14.83
N ILE A 22 -7.09 2.28 -13.95
CA ILE A 22 -8.19 2.44 -13.00
C ILE A 22 -7.87 3.55 -11.99
N LEU A 23 -6.65 3.61 -11.49
CA LEU A 23 -6.28 4.50 -10.39
C LEU A 23 -5.82 5.90 -10.82
N ASN A 24 -5.38 6.09 -12.07
CA ASN A 24 -4.88 7.39 -12.54
C ASN A 24 -5.91 8.52 -12.46
N ASN A 25 -7.19 8.20 -12.63
CA ASN A 25 -8.27 9.19 -12.57
C ASN A 25 -9.13 9.01 -11.32
N PHE A 26 -8.72 8.16 -10.39
CA PHE A 26 -9.46 7.89 -9.19
C PHE A 26 -9.00 8.80 -8.07
N ARG A 27 -9.96 9.41 -7.39
CA ARG A 27 -9.72 10.28 -6.24
C ARG A 27 -10.47 9.78 -5.04
N VAL A 28 -9.86 9.90 -3.88
CA VAL A 28 -10.49 9.51 -2.61
C VAL A 28 -10.60 10.76 -1.74
N GLY A 29 -11.84 11.08 -1.36
CA GLY A 29 -12.13 12.21 -0.49
C GLY A 29 -12.83 11.76 0.79
N PHE A 30 -12.70 12.58 1.81
CA PHE A 30 -13.40 12.38 3.08
C PHE A 30 -14.19 13.65 3.41
N PRO A 31 -15.39 13.52 4.06
CA PRO A 31 -16.24 14.68 4.31
C PRO A 31 -15.59 15.80 5.14
N PHE A 32 -14.57 15.47 5.93
CA PHE A 32 -13.88 16.41 6.81
C PHE A 32 -12.62 17.02 6.20
N LEU A 33 -12.30 16.70 4.93
CA LEU A 33 -11.13 17.22 4.23
C LEU A 33 -11.56 18.14 3.08
N GLU A 34 -10.79 19.20 2.87
CA GLU A 34 -11.02 20.12 1.75
C GLU A 34 -10.58 19.51 0.43
N ASP A 35 -9.45 18.81 0.43
CA ASP A 35 -8.85 18.22 -0.77
C ASP A 35 -8.95 16.71 -0.78
N ASP A 36 -9.07 16.15 -1.98
CA ASP A 36 -9.05 14.70 -2.20
C ASP A 36 -7.61 14.20 -2.31
N PHE A 37 -7.45 12.89 -2.13
CA PHE A 37 -6.19 12.20 -2.42
C PHE A 37 -6.17 11.75 -3.87
N GLU A 38 -5.05 11.94 -4.54
CA GLU A 38 -4.72 11.39 -5.85
C GLU A 38 -3.57 10.41 -5.70
N TYR A 39 -3.33 9.62 -6.75
CA TYR A 39 -2.29 8.60 -6.73
C TYR A 39 -1.25 8.87 -7.82
N ASP A 40 0.02 8.82 -7.41
CA ASP A 40 1.16 8.82 -8.30
C ASP A 40 1.62 7.36 -8.44
N ILE A 41 1.31 6.73 -9.57
CA ILE A 41 1.43 5.29 -9.76
C ILE A 41 2.75 4.94 -10.45
N HIS A 42 3.48 4.01 -9.85
CA HIS A 42 4.70 3.43 -10.40
C HIS A 42 4.55 1.92 -10.49
N GLU A 43 5.22 1.31 -11.46
CA GLU A 43 5.07 -0.12 -11.76
C GLU A 43 6.43 -0.80 -11.79
N VAL A 44 6.52 -1.98 -11.18
CA VAL A 44 7.70 -2.86 -11.28
C VAL A 44 7.22 -4.30 -11.48
N GLY A 45 8.07 -5.14 -12.08
CA GLY A 45 7.72 -6.52 -12.44
C GLY A 45 8.29 -7.59 -11.53
N THR A 46 9.17 -7.25 -10.60
CA THR A 46 9.85 -8.22 -9.72
C THR A 46 9.89 -7.72 -8.29
N GLY A 47 10.08 -8.64 -7.35
CA GLY A 47 10.27 -8.29 -5.94
C GLY A 47 11.57 -7.53 -5.71
N GLU A 48 12.63 -7.88 -6.43
CA GLU A 48 13.93 -7.20 -6.36
C GLU A 48 13.79 -5.73 -6.78
N ASP A 49 13.09 -5.48 -7.88
CA ASP A 49 12.83 -4.11 -8.36
C ASP A 49 11.97 -3.33 -7.37
N ALA A 50 11.04 -4.00 -6.70
CA ALA A 50 10.22 -3.36 -5.67
C ALA A 50 11.10 -2.90 -4.50
N LEU A 51 11.99 -3.76 -4.01
CA LEU A 51 12.91 -3.41 -2.93
C LEU A 51 13.85 -2.27 -3.32
N ASP A 52 14.33 -2.30 -4.55
CA ASP A 52 15.20 -1.24 -5.08
C ASP A 52 14.45 0.11 -5.15
N PHE A 53 13.23 0.08 -5.63
CA PHE A 53 12.39 1.28 -5.73
C PHE A 53 12.16 1.94 -4.36
N ILE A 54 11.79 1.17 -3.35
CA ILE A 54 11.46 1.72 -2.03
C ILE A 54 12.67 2.26 -1.28
N LYS A 55 13.87 1.80 -1.62
CA LYS A 55 15.12 2.31 -1.04
C LYS A 55 15.45 3.71 -1.55
N ASN A 56 15.02 4.02 -2.76
CA ASN A 56 15.38 5.25 -3.46
C ASN A 56 14.22 6.24 -3.62
N ASN A 57 12.99 5.81 -3.32
CA ASN A 57 11.79 6.61 -3.54
C ASN A 57 10.83 6.47 -2.36
N LYS A 58 10.24 7.57 -1.96
CA LYS A 58 9.15 7.55 -0.98
C LYS A 58 8.01 6.72 -1.56
N THR A 59 7.47 5.81 -0.78
CA THR A 59 6.34 4.96 -1.17
C THR A 59 5.32 4.93 -0.04
N ASP A 60 4.08 5.23 -0.36
CA ASP A 60 3.00 5.27 0.64
C ASP A 60 2.21 3.96 0.68
N ILE A 61 1.90 3.42 -0.49
CA ILE A 61 1.08 2.22 -0.65
C ILE A 61 1.76 1.30 -1.65
N MET A 62 1.76 0.00 -1.37
CA MET A 62 2.24 -1.03 -2.29
C MET A 62 1.13 -2.03 -2.58
N LEU A 63 0.84 -2.23 -3.87
CA LEU A 63 -0.06 -3.28 -4.34
C LEU A 63 0.82 -4.43 -4.83
N LEU A 64 0.80 -5.54 -4.12
CA LEU A 64 1.84 -6.57 -4.22
C LEU A 64 1.25 -7.94 -4.57
N ASP A 65 1.65 -8.48 -5.71
CA ASP A 65 1.36 -9.87 -6.06
C ASP A 65 2.32 -10.79 -5.31
N ASN A 66 1.86 -11.97 -4.95
CA ASN A 66 2.72 -12.94 -4.28
C ASN A 66 3.58 -13.73 -5.28
N LYS A 67 2.99 -14.15 -6.40
CA LYS A 67 3.69 -15.01 -7.35
C LYS A 67 4.51 -14.18 -8.33
N LEU A 68 5.74 -13.90 -7.95
CA LEU A 68 6.69 -13.10 -8.74
C LEU A 68 7.90 -13.96 -9.13
N PRO A 69 8.57 -13.63 -10.25
CA PRO A 69 9.85 -14.28 -10.55
C PRO A 69 10.90 -13.87 -9.53
N GLY A 70 11.77 -14.79 -9.15
CA GLY A 70 12.78 -14.55 -8.11
C GLY A 70 12.18 -14.68 -6.72
N ILE A 71 12.20 -13.61 -5.95
CA ILE A 71 11.58 -13.62 -4.61
C ILE A 71 10.06 -13.45 -4.71
N TYR A 72 9.34 -14.08 -3.80
CA TYR A 72 7.88 -13.95 -3.73
C TYR A 72 7.46 -12.63 -3.07
N GLY A 73 6.21 -12.24 -3.33
CA GLY A 73 5.65 -11.05 -2.68
C GLY A 73 5.68 -11.13 -1.16
N ILE A 74 5.43 -12.31 -0.60
CA ILE A 74 5.49 -12.48 0.85
C ILE A 74 6.90 -12.18 1.40
N ASP A 75 7.95 -12.47 0.63
CA ASP A 75 9.32 -12.15 1.03
C ASP A 75 9.56 -10.64 1.04
N VAL A 76 8.98 -9.92 0.09
CA VAL A 76 9.01 -8.46 0.06
C VAL A 76 8.33 -7.90 1.31
N LEU A 77 7.15 -8.43 1.63
CA LEU A 77 6.38 -7.99 2.80
C LEU A 77 7.13 -8.24 4.10
N GLU A 78 7.75 -9.41 4.24
CA GLU A 78 8.58 -9.75 5.40
C GLU A 78 9.74 -8.77 5.56
N TYR A 79 10.39 -8.41 4.45
CA TYR A 79 11.47 -7.43 4.44
C TYR A 79 10.98 -6.05 4.92
N LEU A 80 9.83 -5.59 4.41
CA LEU A 80 9.25 -4.31 4.83
C LEU A 80 8.95 -4.29 6.32
N ASN A 81 8.37 -5.37 6.82
CA ASN A 81 8.02 -5.50 8.24
C ASN A 81 9.27 -5.53 9.12
N LYS A 82 10.25 -6.35 8.76
CA LYS A 82 11.50 -6.50 9.50
C LYS A 82 12.30 -5.20 9.57
N ASN A 83 12.33 -4.45 8.49
CA ASN A 83 13.09 -3.21 8.39
C ASN A 83 12.26 -1.96 8.70
N LYS A 84 11.04 -2.15 9.21
CA LYS A 84 10.15 -1.10 9.70
C LYS A 84 9.86 0.02 8.69
N PHE A 85 9.66 -0.36 7.43
CA PHE A 85 9.19 0.58 6.42
C PHE A 85 7.76 0.98 6.71
N ASP A 86 7.48 2.27 6.63
CA ASP A 86 6.13 2.80 6.80
C ASP A 86 5.40 2.82 5.45
N ILE A 87 5.09 1.64 4.94
CA ILE A 87 4.39 1.45 3.67
C ILE A 87 3.19 0.55 3.95
N GLN A 88 2.00 0.99 3.53
CA GLN A 88 0.80 0.16 3.64
C GLN A 88 0.77 -0.80 2.46
N VAL A 89 0.62 -2.09 2.73
CA VAL A 89 0.68 -3.13 1.71
C VAL A 89 -0.68 -3.80 1.55
N MET A 90 -1.12 -3.91 0.30
CA MET A 90 -2.28 -4.68 -0.10
C MET A 90 -1.80 -5.80 -1.02
N MET A 91 -2.08 -7.05 -0.64
CA MET A 91 -1.76 -8.19 -1.50
C MET A 91 -2.83 -8.30 -2.59
N ILE A 92 -2.41 -8.41 -3.85
CA ILE A 92 -3.31 -8.64 -4.99
C ILE A 92 -2.81 -9.87 -5.73
N THR A 93 -3.45 -11.01 -5.54
CA THR A 93 -2.96 -12.26 -6.10
C THR A 93 -4.08 -13.22 -6.48
N SER A 94 -3.84 -14.02 -7.53
CA SER A 94 -4.75 -15.09 -7.95
C SER A 94 -4.60 -16.32 -7.07
N TYR A 95 -3.47 -16.48 -6.41
CA TYR A 95 -3.22 -17.60 -5.51
C TYR A 95 -3.45 -17.11 -4.09
N SER A 96 -4.59 -17.52 -3.54
CA SER A 96 -4.91 -17.22 -2.15
C SER A 96 -5.16 -18.53 -1.41
N SER A 97 -4.41 -18.74 -0.34
CA SER A 97 -4.63 -19.82 0.60
C SER A 97 -4.79 -19.19 1.99
N LEU A 98 -5.42 -19.93 2.88
CA LEU A 98 -5.53 -19.48 4.28
C LEU A 98 -4.14 -19.25 4.87
N GLU A 99 -3.20 -20.13 4.58
CA GLU A 99 -1.82 -20.03 5.05
C GLU A 99 -1.15 -18.72 4.58
N LEU A 100 -1.28 -18.39 3.30
CA LEU A 100 -0.74 -17.15 2.74
C LEU A 100 -1.39 -15.92 3.36
N ALA A 101 -2.72 -15.93 3.50
CA ALA A 101 -3.45 -14.81 4.09
C ALA A 101 -3.04 -14.58 5.55
N VAL A 102 -2.89 -15.65 6.34
CA VAL A 102 -2.44 -15.56 7.73
C VAL A 102 -1.03 -14.98 7.79
N LYS A 103 -0.12 -15.50 6.97
CA LYS A 103 1.27 -15.05 6.94
C LYS A 103 1.38 -13.59 6.52
N ALA A 104 0.64 -13.17 5.52
CA ALA A 104 0.59 -11.78 5.07
C ALA A 104 0.07 -10.85 6.18
N THR A 105 -1.01 -11.24 6.84
CA THR A 105 -1.57 -10.47 7.95
C THR A 105 -0.59 -10.36 9.11
N GLN A 106 0.10 -11.44 9.46
CA GLN A 106 1.12 -11.44 10.51
C GLN A 106 2.29 -10.51 10.19
N ASN A 107 2.57 -10.29 8.91
CA ASN A 107 3.63 -9.38 8.45
C ASN A 107 3.11 -7.98 8.13
N GLY A 108 1.89 -7.66 8.53
CA GLY A 108 1.37 -6.30 8.48
C GLY A 108 0.65 -5.91 7.20
N ALA A 109 0.30 -6.86 6.32
CA ALA A 109 -0.53 -6.55 5.17
C ALA A 109 -1.88 -6.00 5.63
N PHE A 110 -2.31 -4.90 5.03
CA PHE A 110 -3.59 -4.29 5.37
C PHE A 110 -4.77 -5.10 4.85
N ASN A 111 -4.67 -5.56 3.62
CA ASN A 111 -5.78 -6.19 2.92
C ASN A 111 -5.28 -7.21 1.91
N PHE A 112 -6.20 -8.01 1.40
CA PHE A 112 -5.93 -9.08 0.46
C PHE A 112 -7.04 -9.08 -0.61
N VAL A 113 -6.69 -8.76 -1.85
CA VAL A 113 -7.63 -8.68 -2.96
C VAL A 113 -7.35 -9.84 -3.93
N PRO A 114 -8.30 -10.77 -4.11
CA PRO A 114 -8.08 -11.88 -5.04
C PRO A 114 -8.22 -11.43 -6.50
N LYS A 115 -7.43 -12.04 -7.37
CA LYS A 115 -7.61 -11.93 -8.82
C LYS A 115 -8.55 -13.03 -9.31
N PRO A 116 -9.40 -12.79 -10.31
CA PRO A 116 -9.63 -11.49 -10.94
C PRO A 116 -10.45 -10.55 -10.06
N PHE A 117 -10.23 -9.27 -10.20
CA PHE A 117 -10.99 -8.25 -9.50
C PHE A 117 -11.66 -7.31 -10.49
N THR A 118 -12.77 -6.70 -10.09
CA THR A 118 -13.42 -5.65 -10.87
C THR A 118 -12.80 -4.29 -10.55
N PRO A 119 -12.95 -3.29 -11.44
CA PRO A 119 -12.52 -1.92 -11.11
C PRO A 119 -13.14 -1.41 -9.81
N GLN A 120 -14.40 -1.74 -9.53
CA GLN A 120 -15.08 -1.32 -8.31
C GLN A 120 -14.48 -1.95 -7.06
N GLU A 121 -14.11 -3.23 -7.14
CA GLU A 121 -13.45 -3.92 -6.02
C GLU A 121 -12.09 -3.29 -5.71
N LEU A 122 -11.32 -2.96 -6.73
CA LEU A 122 -10.03 -2.30 -6.55
C LEU A 122 -10.22 -0.90 -5.96
N LYS A 123 -11.16 -0.12 -6.47
CA LYS A 123 -11.46 1.22 -5.95
C LYS A 123 -11.89 1.18 -4.49
N SER A 124 -12.76 0.25 -4.12
CA SER A 124 -13.20 0.08 -2.73
C SER A 124 -12.03 -0.24 -1.80
N ALA A 125 -11.15 -1.13 -2.25
CA ALA A 125 -9.96 -1.48 -1.48
C ALA A 125 -9.02 -0.28 -1.32
N MET A 126 -8.86 0.53 -2.38
CA MET A 126 -8.03 1.74 -2.34
C MET A 126 -8.61 2.79 -1.39
N GLU A 127 -9.92 2.96 -1.36
CA GLU A 127 -10.56 3.84 -0.38
C GLU A 127 -10.24 3.41 1.05
N SER A 128 -10.36 2.12 1.32
CA SER A 128 -10.11 1.56 2.65
C SER A 128 -8.67 1.75 3.09
N ILE A 129 -7.70 1.44 2.23
CA ILE A 129 -6.28 1.55 2.59
C ILE A 129 -5.85 3.03 2.72
N THR A 130 -6.40 3.91 1.89
CA THR A 130 -6.12 5.35 1.96
C THR A 130 -6.65 5.94 3.26
N LYS A 131 -7.87 5.56 3.66
CA LYS A 131 -8.45 5.98 4.93
C LYS A 131 -7.61 5.48 6.11
N HIS A 132 -7.21 4.22 6.07
CA HIS A 132 -6.37 3.63 7.10
C HIS A 132 -5.03 4.39 7.24
N LEU A 133 -4.38 4.65 6.12
CA LEU A 133 -3.12 5.39 6.08
C LEU A 133 -3.29 6.79 6.66
N PHE A 134 -4.33 7.50 6.25
CA PHE A 134 -4.62 8.84 6.74
C PHE A 134 -4.85 8.85 8.26
N LEU A 135 -5.70 7.95 8.76
CA LEU A 135 -5.99 7.86 10.19
C LEU A 135 -4.77 7.48 11.01
N LYS A 136 -3.95 6.57 10.49
CA LYS A 136 -2.70 6.16 11.15
C LYS A 136 -1.73 7.34 11.28
N ARG A 137 -1.58 8.13 10.21
CA ARG A 137 -0.72 9.32 10.20
C ARG A 137 -1.24 10.41 11.13
N MET A 138 -2.55 10.60 11.19
CA MET A 138 -3.18 11.52 12.14
C MET A 138 -2.91 11.10 13.58
N THR A 139 -3.11 9.84 13.90
CA THR A 139 -2.87 9.30 15.24
C THR A 139 -1.42 9.48 15.65
N ASN A 140 -0.48 9.19 14.76
CA ASN A 140 0.94 9.37 15.03
C ASN A 140 1.29 10.84 15.27
N LYS A 141 0.73 11.74 14.48
CA LYS A 141 0.92 13.18 14.65
C LYS A 141 0.36 13.67 15.97
N MET A 142 -0.84 13.26 16.34
CA MET A 142 -1.46 13.62 17.62
C MET A 142 -0.64 13.12 18.80
N THR A 143 -0.13 11.90 18.73
CA THR A 143 0.73 11.31 19.76
C THR A 143 2.02 12.12 19.91
N GLN A 144 2.61 12.54 18.81
CA GLN A 144 3.82 13.37 18.81
C GLN A 144 3.56 14.73 19.42
N ASP A 145 2.47 15.39 19.03
CA ASP A 145 2.07 16.68 19.59
C ASP A 145 1.83 16.60 21.11
N ASP A 146 1.20 15.52 21.55
CA ASP A 146 0.95 15.27 22.97
C ASP A 146 2.25 15.09 23.76
N LYS A 147 3.22 14.38 23.23
CA LYS A 147 4.55 14.21 23.82
C LYS A 147 5.29 15.54 23.92
N GLU A 148 5.23 16.36 22.90
CA GLU A 148 5.84 17.68 22.89
C GLU A 148 5.22 18.58 23.94
N LEU A 149 3.89 18.57 24.06
CA LEU A 149 3.17 19.34 25.07
C LEU A 149 3.57 18.92 26.48
N ARG A 150 3.61 17.63 26.75
CA ARG A 150 4.05 17.11 28.07
C ARG A 150 5.46 17.54 28.39
N HIS A 151 6.34 17.51 27.42
CA HIS A 151 7.74 17.90 27.59
C HIS A 151 7.87 19.38 27.96
N GLN A 152 7.02 20.25 27.41
CA GLN A 152 7.02 21.67 27.70
C GLN A 152 6.56 21.98 29.12
N PHE A 153 5.70 21.14 29.70
CA PHE A 153 5.13 21.38 31.03
C PHE A 153 5.82 20.60 32.17
N LEU A 154 6.81 19.82 31.84
CA LEU A 154 7.63 19.12 32.81
C LEU A 154 8.99 19.80 32.96
#